data_b0f760cb366fdd764f5c7c911e60bc36
#
_entry.id   b0f760cb366fdd764f5c7c911e60bc36
#
_cell.length_a   1.000
_cell.length_b   1.000
_cell.length_c   1.000
_cell.angle_alpha   90.00
_cell.angle_beta   90.00
_cell.angle_gamma   90.00
#
_symmetry.space_group_name_H-M   'P 1'
#
loop_
_entity.id
_entity.type
_entity.pdbx_description
1 polymer ?
#
loop_
_entity_poly.entity_id
_entity_poly.type
_entity_poly.pdbx_seq_one_letter_code
_entity_poly.pdbx_strand_id
1 'polypeptide(L)'
;MNHEVLEEAVLQPATRSALAELTTVPGAQAPSRRSALRSDKTVRVAIVHDWLVTYAGAEKVLEQIVACFPDADLFSLVDFLDDRSFLRGKPVTTSFIQKLPLARTKYRTYLPLMPLAIEQLDVSAYDVVISSSHAVAKGILTGPDQVHISYVHSPIRYAWDLQHQYLQQSKLTAGPKSAMARLILHYIRNWDIRTSNAVDGFVANSDFIARRIKKVYQREAQVIFPPVDVEAFALCTDKDDFYLTASRMVPYKKIDLIVEAFAQMPERKLVVIGDGPDMQKIRAKAGPNVEIMGYQPFKVLKEKMSRAKAFVFAAEEDFGISVVEAQACGTPVIAYGKGGALETVRDLSESKPTGMFFDEQNVESIIAAVERFDGHVKRFSPVDCRANAEQFSAANFRERFFAHVRASVPALRSATLPTYVPYKAEPGANAPRILAVDQSGVLGGAELSLLEIVKALRSRIEVVLFEQRY
;
A
#
# COMPACT_ATOMS: atom_id res chain seq x y z
N MET A 1 4.38 -47.84 -8.49
CA MET A 1 5.58 -47.86 -7.65
C MET A 1 5.16 -47.30 -6.29
N ASN A 2 4.84 -48.10 -5.62
CA ASN A 2 4.95 -48.95 -4.43
C ASN A 2 4.26 -48.34 -3.21
N HIS A 3 3.14 -48.99 -2.88
CA HIS A 3 2.25 -48.82 -1.72
C HIS A 3 2.90 -49.30 -0.38
N GLU A 4 4.19 -49.62 -0.35
CA GLU A 4 4.81 -50.33 0.74
C GLU A 4 5.57 -49.52 1.80
N VAL A 5 5.55 -48.17 1.70
CA VAL A 5 6.33 -47.31 2.64
C VAL A 5 5.50 -46.76 3.80
N LEU A 6 4.18 -46.99 3.80
CA LEU A 6 3.28 -46.41 4.82
C LEU A 6 2.74 -47.46 5.84
N GLU A 7 2.99 -48.73 5.67
CA GLU A 7 2.45 -49.77 6.57
C GLU A 7 3.40 -50.26 7.69
N GLU A 8 4.67 -49.92 7.66
CA GLU A 8 5.65 -50.39 8.69
C GLU A 8 5.78 -49.47 9.93
N ALA A 9 5.07 -48.35 9.99
CA ALA A 9 5.22 -47.41 11.12
C ALA A 9 4.14 -47.51 12.23
N VAL A 10 3.24 -48.49 12.16
CA VAL A 10 2.05 -48.49 13.05
C VAL A 10 1.88 -49.68 13.95
N LEU A 11 2.75 -50.69 13.98
CA LEU A 11 2.53 -51.85 14.86
C LEU A 11 3.84 -52.40 15.50
N GLN A 12 4.29 -51.76 16.59
CA GLN A 12 4.95 -52.53 17.69
C GLN A 12 4.63 -51.91 19.06
N PRO A 13 4.03 -52.65 20.01
CA PRO A 13 3.79 -52.15 21.36
C PRO A 13 5.10 -52.17 22.16
N ALA A 14 5.55 -50.95 22.56
CA ALA A 14 6.67 -50.80 23.49
C ALA A 14 6.32 -51.40 24.85
N THR A 15 7.06 -52.37 25.27
CA THR A 15 6.96 -53.03 26.59
C THR A 15 7.28 -52.04 27.72
N ARG A 16 6.52 -52.11 28.79
CA ARG A 16 6.51 -51.27 30.01
C ARG A 16 7.84 -51.24 30.81
N SER A 17 8.93 -51.81 30.32
CA SER A 17 10.20 -51.95 31.07
C SER A 17 11.23 -50.86 30.76
N ALA A 18 11.04 -50.03 29.71
CA ALA A 18 12.04 -49.02 29.32
C ALA A 18 11.74 -47.60 29.89
N LEU A 19 10.70 -47.44 30.68
CA LEU A 19 10.29 -46.12 31.22
C LEU A 19 10.76 -45.83 32.65
N ALA A 20 11.52 -46.77 33.28
CA ALA A 20 11.92 -46.61 34.69
C ALA A 20 13.35 -46.12 34.92
N GLU A 21 14.17 -45.91 33.88
CA GLU A 21 15.60 -45.52 34.03
C GLU A 21 15.94 -44.09 33.55
N LEU A 22 14.93 -43.24 33.28
CA LEU A 22 15.15 -41.85 32.81
C LEU A 22 14.90 -40.76 33.86
N THR A 23 14.81 -41.10 35.13
CA THR A 23 14.70 -40.14 36.23
C THR A 23 15.92 -40.19 37.12
N THR A 24 17.01 -39.53 36.72
CA THR A 24 17.98 -38.79 37.58
C THR A 24 19.16 -38.36 36.74
N VAL A 25 19.17 -37.11 36.24
CA VAL A 25 20.39 -36.43 35.84
C VAL A 25 20.37 -35.04 36.53
N PRO A 26 21.42 -34.74 37.33
CA PRO A 26 21.48 -33.44 38.05
C PRO A 26 21.72 -32.30 37.06
N GLY A 27 21.06 -31.17 37.31
CA GLY A 27 21.12 -29.88 36.68
C GLY A 27 22.37 -29.51 35.87
N ALA A 28 22.36 -29.78 34.60
CA ALA A 28 23.15 -29.05 33.61
C ALA A 28 22.17 -28.20 32.81
N GLN A 29 22.15 -26.90 33.03
CA GLN A 29 21.51 -25.94 32.14
C GLN A 29 22.13 -26.14 30.76
N ALA A 30 21.40 -26.75 29.84
CA ALA A 30 21.76 -26.75 28.44
C ALA A 30 21.88 -25.29 27.98
N PRO A 31 23.02 -24.85 27.44
CA PRO A 31 23.12 -23.51 26.88
C PRO A 31 22.08 -23.44 25.74
N SER A 32 21.19 -22.46 25.79
CA SER A 32 20.27 -22.22 24.74
C SER A 32 21.06 -22.02 23.43
N ARG A 33 20.86 -22.88 22.43
CA ARG A 33 21.49 -22.78 21.11
C ARG A 33 21.24 -21.47 20.38
N ARG A 34 20.46 -20.54 20.97
CA ARG A 34 20.20 -19.19 20.47
C ARG A 34 21.38 -18.21 20.58
N SER A 35 22.48 -18.55 21.29
CA SER A 35 23.59 -17.61 21.55
C SER A 35 24.86 -17.81 20.71
N ALA A 36 24.86 -18.69 19.71
CA ALA A 36 26.00 -18.90 18.85
C ALA A 36 25.75 -18.51 17.39
N LEU A 37 25.04 -17.42 17.15
CA LEU A 37 25.12 -16.73 15.87
C LEU A 37 26.48 -16.04 15.81
N ARG A 38 27.36 -16.56 14.94
CA ARG A 38 28.72 -16.05 14.69
C ARG A 38 28.66 -14.54 14.47
N SER A 39 29.45 -13.77 15.19
CA SER A 39 29.54 -12.30 15.16
C SER A 39 30.02 -11.70 13.82
N ASP A 40 30.15 -12.52 12.77
CA ASP A 40 30.72 -12.10 11.47
C ASP A 40 29.83 -12.47 10.26
N LYS A 41 28.62 -12.99 10.47
CA LYS A 41 27.74 -13.34 9.35
C LYS A 41 26.84 -12.14 9.01
N THR A 42 26.98 -11.60 7.81
CA THR A 42 26.06 -10.58 7.25
C THR A 42 24.64 -11.15 7.24
N VAL A 43 23.70 -10.48 7.89
CA VAL A 43 22.28 -10.88 7.91
C VAL A 43 21.69 -10.77 6.51
N ARG A 44 21.17 -11.85 5.97
CA ARG A 44 20.53 -11.89 4.66
C ARG A 44 19.02 -11.63 4.81
N VAL A 45 18.50 -10.65 4.07
CA VAL A 45 17.11 -10.22 4.10
C VAL A 45 16.42 -10.54 2.77
N ALA A 46 15.27 -11.19 2.83
CA ALA A 46 14.34 -11.32 1.72
C ALA A 46 13.13 -10.38 1.91
N ILE A 47 12.75 -9.66 0.86
CA ILE A 47 11.52 -8.87 0.83
C ILE A 47 10.55 -9.53 -0.14
N VAL A 48 9.36 -9.87 0.32
CA VAL A 48 8.31 -10.55 -0.45
C VAL A 48 7.14 -9.61 -0.62
N HIS A 49 6.73 -9.35 -1.87
CA HIS A 49 5.58 -8.51 -2.19
C HIS A 49 4.51 -9.28 -2.97
N ASP A 50 3.23 -8.92 -2.85
CA ASP A 50 2.16 -9.69 -3.50
C ASP A 50 2.31 -9.72 -5.01
N TRP A 51 2.37 -8.56 -5.67
CA TRP A 51 2.56 -8.42 -7.13
C TRP A 51 3.06 -7.03 -7.50
N LEU A 52 3.86 -6.96 -8.54
CA LEU A 52 4.46 -5.75 -9.07
C LEU A 52 3.87 -5.46 -10.47
N VAL A 53 2.83 -4.63 -10.52
CA VAL A 53 2.09 -4.33 -11.76
C VAL A 53 1.90 -2.83 -11.98
N THR A 54 1.71 -2.08 -10.91
CA THR A 54 1.56 -0.62 -10.94
C THR A 54 2.26 -0.03 -9.73
N TYR A 55 2.75 1.20 -9.83
CA TYR A 55 3.26 1.93 -8.68
C TYR A 55 2.10 2.67 -7.99
N ALA A 56 1.68 2.19 -6.81
CA ALA A 56 0.59 2.73 -6.02
C ALA A 56 0.93 2.75 -4.51
N GLY A 57 -0.06 2.75 -3.63
CA GLY A 57 0.16 2.90 -2.18
C GLY A 57 1.01 1.79 -1.55
N ALA A 58 0.81 0.54 -1.95
CA ALA A 58 1.59 -0.58 -1.44
C ALA A 58 3.05 -0.55 -1.94
N GLU A 59 3.25 -0.14 -3.18
CA GLU A 59 4.58 -0.02 -3.78
C GLU A 59 5.35 1.18 -3.21
N LYS A 60 4.67 2.26 -2.79
CA LYS A 60 5.30 3.36 -2.00
C LYS A 60 5.86 2.84 -0.66
N VAL A 61 5.15 1.93 0.00
CA VAL A 61 5.66 1.26 1.21
C VAL A 61 6.83 0.36 0.89
N LEU A 62 6.71 -0.48 -0.14
CA LEU A 62 7.78 -1.37 -0.59
C LEU A 62 9.06 -0.60 -0.91
N GLU A 63 8.98 0.53 -1.60
CA GLU A 63 10.11 1.42 -1.87
C GLU A 63 10.86 1.80 -0.60
N GLN A 64 10.13 2.19 0.44
CA GLN A 64 10.74 2.60 1.69
C GLN A 64 11.28 1.40 2.50
N ILE A 65 10.66 0.22 2.40
CA ILE A 65 11.20 -1.03 2.97
C ILE A 65 12.52 -1.40 2.27
N VAL A 66 12.57 -1.33 0.93
CA VAL A 66 13.80 -1.55 0.14
C VAL A 66 14.88 -0.54 0.53
N ALA A 67 14.51 0.70 0.81
CA ALA A 67 15.46 1.72 1.27
C ALA A 67 16.03 1.42 2.67
N CYS A 68 15.27 0.77 3.55
CA CYS A 68 15.76 0.31 4.86
C CYS A 68 16.71 -0.89 4.73
N PHE A 69 16.53 -1.71 3.71
CA PHE A 69 17.32 -2.94 3.49
C PHE A 69 17.83 -2.99 2.04
N PRO A 70 18.82 -2.13 1.69
CA PRO A 70 19.28 -1.98 0.32
C PRO A 70 19.92 -3.25 -0.27
N ASP A 71 20.40 -4.15 0.57
CA ASP A 71 21.02 -5.42 0.15
C ASP A 71 20.03 -6.59 0.08
N ALA A 72 18.75 -6.37 0.43
CA ALA A 72 17.74 -7.42 0.40
C ALA A 72 17.43 -7.89 -1.02
N ASP A 73 17.15 -9.19 -1.17
CA ASP A 73 16.63 -9.76 -2.42
C ASP A 73 15.09 -9.63 -2.47
N LEU A 74 14.55 -9.47 -3.68
CA LEU A 74 13.13 -9.21 -3.89
C LEU A 74 12.42 -10.42 -4.50
N PHE A 75 11.24 -10.71 -3.95
CA PHE A 75 10.35 -11.77 -4.40
C PHE A 75 8.94 -11.24 -4.63
N SER A 76 8.25 -11.75 -5.65
CA SER A 76 6.86 -11.38 -5.92
C SER A 76 6.15 -12.50 -6.70
N LEU A 77 4.81 -12.56 -6.62
CA LEU A 77 4.05 -13.48 -7.48
C LEU A 77 4.30 -13.23 -8.96
N VAL A 78 4.20 -11.97 -9.36
CA VAL A 78 4.43 -11.50 -10.73
C VAL A 78 5.10 -10.13 -10.72
N ASP A 79 5.84 -9.83 -11.79
CA ASP A 79 6.47 -8.55 -12.04
C ASP A 79 6.25 -8.13 -13.49
N PHE A 80 5.38 -7.15 -13.68
CA PHE A 80 5.01 -6.57 -14.97
C PHE A 80 5.15 -5.04 -14.97
N LEU A 81 5.96 -4.50 -14.03
CA LEU A 81 6.24 -3.07 -13.98
C LEU A 81 7.00 -2.60 -15.21
N ASP A 82 6.56 -1.48 -15.78
CA ASP A 82 7.28 -0.76 -16.82
C ASP A 82 8.37 0.13 -16.20
N ASP A 83 8.05 0.87 -15.13
CA ASP A 83 9.04 1.65 -14.35
C ASP A 83 9.42 0.90 -13.07
N ARG A 84 10.70 0.56 -12.97
CA ARG A 84 11.29 -0.19 -11.85
C ARG A 84 12.26 0.67 -11.01
N SER A 85 12.29 1.97 -11.24
CA SER A 85 13.23 2.89 -10.61
C SER A 85 13.20 2.80 -9.08
N PHE A 86 12.01 2.68 -8.47
CA PHE A 86 11.85 2.57 -7.03
C PHE A 86 12.39 1.24 -6.44
N LEU A 87 12.59 0.21 -7.26
CA LEU A 87 13.26 -1.04 -6.86
C LEU A 87 14.79 -0.95 -6.90
N ARG A 88 15.34 0.23 -7.23
CA ARG A 88 16.78 0.49 -7.25
C ARG A 88 17.57 -0.45 -8.18
N GLY A 89 16.99 -0.83 -9.31
CA GLY A 89 17.59 -1.75 -10.26
C GLY A 89 17.65 -3.22 -9.82
N LYS A 90 17.08 -3.56 -8.66
CA LYS A 90 17.10 -4.93 -8.14
C LYS A 90 16.32 -5.89 -9.02
N PRO A 91 16.85 -7.11 -9.26
CA PRO A 91 16.08 -8.18 -9.87
C PRO A 91 14.97 -8.64 -8.90
N VAL A 92 13.88 -9.17 -9.45
CA VAL A 92 12.78 -9.75 -8.68
C VAL A 92 12.63 -11.22 -9.07
N THR A 93 12.69 -12.10 -8.10
CA THR A 93 12.36 -13.51 -8.27
C THR A 93 10.85 -13.67 -8.27
N THR A 94 10.29 -14.22 -9.36
CA THR A 94 8.84 -14.34 -9.54
C THR A 94 8.38 -15.79 -9.46
N SER A 95 7.10 -15.99 -9.11
CA SER A 95 6.48 -17.31 -9.09
C SER A 95 6.19 -17.87 -10.49
N PHE A 96 5.77 -19.11 -10.56
CA PHE A 96 5.35 -19.74 -11.83
C PHE A 96 4.16 -19.02 -12.51
N ILE A 97 3.35 -18.25 -11.76
CA ILE A 97 2.23 -17.47 -12.31
C ILE A 97 2.72 -16.45 -13.35
N GLN A 98 3.93 -15.92 -13.21
CA GLN A 98 4.58 -15.02 -14.18
C GLN A 98 4.53 -15.54 -15.62
N LYS A 99 4.62 -16.87 -15.77
CA LYS A 99 4.72 -17.55 -17.07
C LYS A 99 3.38 -18.07 -17.60
N LEU A 100 2.30 -17.94 -16.82
CA LEU A 100 0.98 -18.45 -17.23
C LEU A 100 0.34 -17.57 -18.31
N PRO A 101 -0.55 -18.14 -19.16
CA PRO A 101 -1.23 -17.40 -20.20
C PRO A 101 -1.98 -16.19 -19.64
N LEU A 102 -1.93 -15.04 -20.32
CA LEU A 102 -2.61 -13.81 -19.91
C LEU A 102 -2.24 -13.29 -18.50
N ALA A 103 -1.17 -13.76 -17.88
CA ALA A 103 -0.76 -13.31 -16.54
C ALA A 103 -0.54 -11.79 -16.49
N ARG A 104 0.06 -11.18 -17.54
CA ARG A 104 0.29 -9.73 -17.61
C ARG A 104 -0.99 -8.90 -17.43
N THR A 105 -2.12 -9.37 -17.98
CA THR A 105 -3.38 -8.61 -17.99
C THR A 105 -4.43 -9.17 -17.02
N LYS A 106 -4.35 -10.45 -16.68
CA LYS A 106 -5.38 -11.17 -15.91
C LYS A 106 -4.81 -11.97 -14.73
N TYR A 107 -3.66 -11.59 -14.15
CA TYR A 107 -3.04 -12.33 -13.04
C TYR A 107 -4.01 -12.59 -11.86
N ARG A 108 -4.95 -11.68 -11.63
CA ARG A 108 -5.95 -11.82 -10.55
C ARG A 108 -6.89 -13.01 -10.73
N THR A 109 -7.07 -13.50 -11.94
CA THR A 109 -7.87 -14.70 -12.19
C THR A 109 -7.20 -15.97 -11.66
N TYR A 110 -5.89 -15.91 -11.42
CA TYR A 110 -5.12 -16.98 -10.80
C TYR A 110 -5.19 -16.98 -9.27
N LEU A 111 -6.09 -16.21 -8.66
CA LEU A 111 -6.27 -16.18 -7.20
C LEU A 111 -6.30 -17.57 -6.54
N PRO A 112 -6.95 -18.59 -7.08
CA PRO A 112 -6.94 -19.94 -6.47
C PRO A 112 -5.55 -20.59 -6.44
N LEU A 113 -4.64 -20.20 -7.33
CA LEU A 113 -3.27 -20.72 -7.40
C LEU A 113 -2.25 -19.87 -6.63
N MET A 114 -2.60 -18.65 -6.24
CA MET A 114 -1.69 -17.73 -5.56
C MET A 114 -1.15 -18.29 -4.23
N PRO A 115 -1.95 -18.98 -3.40
CA PRO A 115 -1.43 -19.66 -2.21
C PRO A 115 -0.29 -20.63 -2.53
N LEU A 116 -0.49 -21.52 -3.48
CA LEU A 116 0.54 -22.46 -3.91
C LEU A 116 1.76 -21.72 -4.48
N ALA A 117 1.53 -20.68 -5.27
CA ALA A 117 2.60 -19.96 -5.97
C ALA A 117 3.53 -19.21 -5.00
N ILE A 118 2.99 -18.61 -3.93
CA ILE A 118 3.82 -17.92 -2.94
C ILE A 118 4.60 -18.91 -2.09
N GLU A 119 4.03 -20.07 -1.76
CA GLU A 119 4.68 -21.14 -0.99
C GLU A 119 5.83 -21.82 -1.76
N GLN A 120 5.90 -21.66 -3.10
CA GLN A 120 6.98 -22.22 -3.93
C GLN A 120 8.17 -21.26 -4.11
N LEU A 121 8.09 -20.03 -3.63
CA LEU A 121 9.24 -19.13 -3.62
C LEU A 121 10.19 -19.54 -2.50
N ASP A 122 11.44 -19.84 -2.85
CA ASP A 122 12.44 -20.32 -1.89
C ASP A 122 13.16 -19.15 -1.21
N VAL A 123 12.87 -18.96 0.06
CA VAL A 123 13.54 -17.98 0.95
C VAL A 123 14.36 -18.67 2.05
N SER A 124 14.65 -19.96 1.93
CA SER A 124 15.36 -20.75 2.96
C SER A 124 16.78 -20.25 3.25
N ALA A 125 17.40 -19.54 2.31
CA ALA A 125 18.75 -19.02 2.45
C ALA A 125 18.84 -17.70 3.25
N TYR A 126 17.71 -17.10 3.68
CA TYR A 126 17.65 -15.81 4.34
C TYR A 126 17.46 -15.95 5.85
N ASP A 127 17.98 -15.00 6.61
CA ASP A 127 17.84 -14.97 8.07
C ASP A 127 16.57 -14.19 8.48
N VAL A 128 16.16 -13.20 7.65
CA VAL A 128 15.00 -12.34 7.87
C VAL A 128 14.14 -12.31 6.61
N VAL A 129 12.86 -12.50 6.78
CA VAL A 129 11.85 -12.36 5.72
C VAL A 129 10.91 -11.21 6.06
N ILE A 130 10.77 -10.26 5.16
CA ILE A 130 9.85 -9.13 5.30
C ILE A 130 8.80 -9.26 4.22
N SER A 131 7.53 -9.50 4.60
CA SER A 131 6.44 -9.53 3.63
C SER A 131 5.66 -8.22 3.64
N SER A 132 5.44 -7.62 2.47
CA SER A 132 4.55 -6.49 2.24
C SER A 132 3.26 -7.02 1.61
N SER A 133 2.20 -7.17 2.42
CA SER A 133 1.08 -8.03 2.07
C SER A 133 -0.28 -7.35 2.18
N HIS A 134 -1.08 -7.52 1.14
CA HIS A 134 -2.52 -7.24 1.10
C HIS A 134 -3.31 -8.43 0.55
N ALA A 135 -2.60 -9.50 0.18
CA ALA A 135 -3.17 -10.76 -0.31
C ALA A 135 -2.40 -11.97 0.23
N VAL A 136 -1.35 -12.42 -0.45
CA VAL A 136 -0.74 -13.73 -0.17
C VAL A 136 0.73 -13.67 0.27
N ALA A 137 1.42 -12.55 0.15
CA ALA A 137 2.85 -12.46 0.43
C ALA A 137 3.23 -12.94 1.84
N LYS A 138 2.37 -12.72 2.86
CA LYS A 138 2.59 -13.20 4.22
C LYS A 138 2.59 -14.74 4.35
N GLY A 139 2.09 -15.44 3.33
CA GLY A 139 2.02 -16.90 3.32
C GLY A 139 3.27 -17.58 2.80
N ILE A 140 4.35 -16.85 2.54
CA ILE A 140 5.66 -17.44 2.22
C ILE A 140 6.09 -18.41 3.32
N LEU A 141 6.71 -19.53 2.93
CA LEU A 141 7.16 -20.52 3.88
C LEU A 141 8.50 -20.10 4.50
N THR A 142 8.58 -20.16 5.83
CA THR A 142 9.79 -19.82 6.60
C THR A 142 10.17 -20.95 7.53
N GLY A 143 11.47 -21.12 7.75
CA GLY A 143 12.02 -22.11 8.67
C GLY A 143 12.08 -21.62 10.12
N PRO A 144 12.40 -22.51 11.07
CA PRO A 144 12.35 -22.22 12.51
C PRO A 144 13.41 -21.21 13.00
N ASP A 145 14.48 -21.02 12.24
CA ASP A 145 15.58 -20.11 12.58
C ASP A 145 15.46 -18.75 11.85
N GLN A 146 14.44 -18.58 11.01
CA GLN A 146 14.16 -17.34 10.29
C GLN A 146 13.22 -16.46 11.09
N VAL A 147 13.34 -15.13 10.96
CA VAL A 147 12.38 -14.17 11.52
C VAL A 147 11.52 -13.61 10.39
N HIS A 148 10.21 -13.80 10.49
CA HIS A 148 9.26 -13.28 9.52
C HIS A 148 8.47 -12.09 10.07
N ILE A 149 8.65 -10.91 9.48
CA ILE A 149 7.88 -9.71 9.80
C ILE A 149 6.98 -9.36 8.63
N SER A 150 5.68 -9.23 8.88
CA SER A 150 4.71 -8.91 7.84
C SER A 150 4.15 -7.51 8.01
N TYR A 151 4.44 -6.62 7.04
CA TYR A 151 3.73 -5.35 6.90
C TYR A 151 2.41 -5.61 6.16
N VAL A 152 1.31 -5.49 6.88
CA VAL A 152 -0.03 -5.79 6.37
C VAL A 152 -0.74 -4.51 5.98
N HIS A 153 -0.95 -4.31 4.67
CA HIS A 153 -1.76 -3.21 4.16
C HIS A 153 -3.23 -3.39 4.51
N SER A 154 -3.71 -4.62 4.42
CA SER A 154 -5.01 -5.08 4.90
C SER A 154 -5.04 -6.61 4.89
N PRO A 155 -5.69 -7.30 5.81
CA PRO A 155 -6.15 -8.66 5.58
C PRO A 155 -6.98 -8.73 4.31
N ILE A 156 -7.04 -9.90 3.65
CA ILE A 156 -7.69 -10.08 2.35
C ILE A 156 -9.17 -9.65 2.40
N ARG A 157 -9.48 -8.38 2.11
CA ARG A 157 -10.81 -7.76 2.33
C ARG A 157 -11.94 -8.53 1.66
N TYR A 158 -11.75 -8.90 0.38
CA TYR A 158 -12.77 -9.59 -0.40
C TYR A 158 -13.00 -11.05 0.05
N ALA A 159 -12.12 -11.59 0.85
CA ALA A 159 -12.31 -12.90 1.47
C ALA A 159 -12.95 -12.81 2.85
N TRP A 160 -12.80 -11.69 3.56
CA TRP A 160 -13.27 -11.49 4.93
C TRP A 160 -14.51 -10.57 5.00
N ASP A 161 -14.39 -9.45 5.68
CA ASP A 161 -15.47 -8.55 6.05
C ASP A 161 -16.20 -7.90 4.85
N LEU A 162 -15.51 -7.66 3.75
CA LEU A 162 -16.10 -7.07 2.54
C LEU A 162 -16.57 -8.10 1.50
N GLN A 163 -16.60 -9.41 1.83
CA GLN A 163 -16.97 -10.45 0.88
C GLN A 163 -18.32 -10.18 0.18
N HIS A 164 -19.34 -9.84 0.96
CA HIS A 164 -20.69 -9.65 0.41
C HIS A 164 -20.75 -8.45 -0.53
N GLN A 165 -20.08 -7.36 -0.18
CA GLN A 165 -19.98 -6.17 -1.01
C GLN A 165 -19.27 -6.47 -2.36
N TYR A 166 -18.15 -7.19 -2.32
CA TYR A 166 -17.41 -7.57 -3.54
C TYR A 166 -18.23 -8.51 -4.43
N LEU A 167 -18.94 -9.48 -3.85
CA LEU A 167 -19.82 -10.37 -4.62
C LEU A 167 -20.98 -9.61 -5.28
N GLN A 168 -21.57 -8.61 -4.62
CA GLN A 168 -22.59 -7.73 -5.19
C GLN A 168 -22.02 -6.89 -6.33
N GLN A 169 -20.89 -6.22 -6.14
CA GLN A 169 -20.22 -5.39 -7.15
C GLN A 169 -19.81 -6.21 -8.38
N SER A 170 -19.38 -7.47 -8.16
CA SER A 170 -19.02 -8.39 -9.26
C SER A 170 -20.22 -9.11 -9.88
N LYS A 171 -21.46 -8.79 -9.46
CA LYS A 171 -22.71 -9.46 -9.91
C LYS A 171 -22.68 -10.99 -9.69
N LEU A 172 -21.97 -11.44 -8.65
CA LEU A 172 -21.84 -12.84 -8.25
C LEU A 172 -22.75 -13.14 -7.02
N THR A 173 -24.02 -12.76 -7.09
CA THR A 173 -24.96 -12.88 -5.97
C THR A 173 -25.61 -14.25 -5.89
N ALA A 174 -25.83 -14.92 -7.02
CA ALA A 174 -26.51 -16.24 -7.11
C ALA A 174 -25.95 -17.08 -8.29
N GLY A 175 -26.32 -18.35 -8.32
CA GLY A 175 -25.97 -19.30 -9.40
C GLY A 175 -24.61 -20.00 -9.21
N PRO A 176 -24.23 -20.91 -10.14
CA PRO A 176 -23.05 -21.76 -9.99
C PRO A 176 -21.73 -20.99 -9.93
N LYS A 177 -21.62 -19.86 -10.64
CA LYS A 177 -20.45 -18.98 -10.56
C LYS A 177 -20.30 -18.35 -9.17
N SER A 178 -21.40 -17.96 -8.54
CA SER A 178 -21.39 -17.45 -7.17
C SER A 178 -20.99 -18.53 -6.18
N ALA A 179 -21.51 -19.76 -6.32
CA ALA A 179 -21.14 -20.89 -5.48
C ALA A 179 -19.62 -21.19 -5.59
N MET A 180 -19.07 -21.22 -6.80
CA MET A 180 -17.64 -21.41 -7.03
C MET A 180 -16.81 -20.28 -6.43
N ALA A 181 -17.21 -19.02 -6.61
CA ALA A 181 -16.51 -17.88 -5.99
C ALA A 181 -16.48 -17.99 -4.46
N ARG A 182 -17.59 -18.36 -3.84
CA ARG A 182 -17.68 -18.55 -2.38
C ARG A 182 -16.81 -19.70 -1.89
N LEU A 183 -16.73 -20.82 -2.66
CA LEU A 183 -15.84 -21.93 -2.35
C LEU A 183 -14.36 -21.51 -2.41
N ILE A 184 -13.97 -20.77 -3.45
CA ILE A 184 -12.61 -20.22 -3.58
C ILE A 184 -12.31 -19.28 -2.41
N LEU A 185 -13.22 -18.37 -2.07
CA LEU A 185 -13.03 -17.45 -0.93
C LEU A 185 -12.96 -18.19 0.42
N HIS A 186 -13.70 -19.28 0.57
CA HIS A 186 -13.59 -20.15 1.75
C HIS A 186 -12.21 -20.81 1.83
N TYR A 187 -11.71 -21.36 0.73
CA TYR A 187 -10.36 -21.92 0.66
C TYR A 187 -9.29 -20.85 0.99
N ILE A 188 -9.40 -19.66 0.41
CA ILE A 188 -8.48 -18.55 0.67
C ILE A 188 -8.49 -18.16 2.15
N ARG A 189 -9.65 -18.06 2.81
CA ARG A 189 -9.73 -17.74 4.26
C ARG A 189 -9.02 -18.77 5.12
N ASN A 190 -9.24 -20.07 4.85
CA ASN A 190 -8.59 -21.14 5.62
C ASN A 190 -7.08 -21.11 5.46
N TRP A 191 -6.60 -20.84 4.26
CA TRP A 191 -5.19 -20.67 3.99
C TRP A 191 -4.63 -19.40 4.65
N ASP A 192 -5.34 -18.29 4.54
CA ASP A 192 -4.95 -16.97 5.05
C ASP A 192 -4.76 -16.97 6.59
N ILE A 193 -5.71 -17.60 7.32
CA ILE A 193 -5.59 -17.71 8.78
C ILE A 193 -4.49 -18.71 9.17
N ARG A 194 -4.34 -19.83 8.45
CA ARG A 194 -3.28 -20.81 8.72
C ARG A 194 -1.89 -20.19 8.61
N THR A 195 -1.65 -19.43 7.53
CA THR A 195 -0.34 -18.83 7.26
C THR A 195 0.00 -17.67 8.20
N SER A 196 -0.99 -17.06 8.86
CA SER A 196 -0.74 -16.03 9.87
C SER A 196 0.04 -16.54 11.09
N ASN A 197 0.02 -17.85 11.34
CA ASN A 197 0.77 -18.47 12.45
C ASN A 197 2.27 -18.53 12.20
N ALA A 198 2.73 -18.49 10.94
CA ALA A 198 4.14 -18.49 10.56
C ALA A 198 4.79 -17.08 10.60
N VAL A 199 4.01 -16.03 10.89
CA VAL A 199 4.50 -14.67 11.02
C VAL A 199 4.90 -14.40 12.46
N ASP A 200 6.15 -14.00 12.72
CA ASP A 200 6.65 -13.66 14.05
C ASP A 200 6.14 -12.29 14.51
N GLY A 201 6.16 -11.29 13.62
CA GLY A 201 5.73 -9.94 13.92
C GLY A 201 4.81 -9.34 12.86
N PHE A 202 3.68 -8.78 13.29
CA PHE A 202 2.78 -8.03 12.41
C PHE A 202 2.98 -6.54 12.56
N VAL A 203 3.03 -5.85 11.42
CA VAL A 203 2.99 -4.39 11.33
C VAL A 203 1.74 -4.00 10.55
N ALA A 204 0.92 -3.13 11.10
CA ALA A 204 -0.30 -2.61 10.47
C ALA A 204 -0.06 -1.18 9.96
N ASN A 205 -0.67 -0.83 8.84
CA ASN A 205 -0.60 0.52 8.28
C ASN A 205 -1.47 1.56 9.03
N SER A 206 -2.32 1.11 9.97
CA SER A 206 -3.21 1.95 10.77
C SER A 206 -3.76 1.16 11.97
N ASP A 207 -4.28 1.83 12.99
CA ASP A 207 -5.03 1.20 14.08
C ASP A 207 -6.28 0.49 13.56
N PHE A 208 -6.89 1.04 12.53
CA PHE A 208 -8.02 0.41 11.86
C PHE A 208 -7.64 -0.97 11.30
N ILE A 209 -6.48 -1.12 10.68
CA ILE A 209 -5.96 -2.40 10.19
C ILE A 209 -5.44 -3.29 11.32
N ALA A 210 -4.85 -2.72 12.37
CA ALA A 210 -4.46 -3.49 13.55
C ALA A 210 -5.67 -4.19 14.19
N ARG A 211 -6.81 -3.49 14.30
CA ARG A 211 -8.08 -4.11 14.77
C ARG A 211 -8.56 -5.24 13.85
N ARG A 212 -8.42 -5.09 12.51
CA ARG A 212 -8.72 -6.18 11.56
C ARG A 212 -7.80 -7.38 11.74
N ILE A 213 -6.49 -7.16 11.88
CA ILE A 213 -5.50 -8.21 12.16
C ILE A 213 -5.88 -8.95 13.46
N LYS A 214 -6.17 -8.20 14.52
CA LYS A 214 -6.61 -8.77 15.79
C LYS A 214 -7.88 -9.60 15.65
N LYS A 215 -8.86 -9.11 14.88
CA LYS A 215 -10.12 -9.83 14.64
C LYS A 215 -9.94 -11.10 13.84
N VAL A 216 -9.16 -11.03 12.75
CA VAL A 216 -9.04 -12.12 11.77
C VAL A 216 -7.99 -13.15 12.17
N TYR A 217 -6.82 -12.70 12.62
CA TYR A 217 -5.67 -13.56 12.91
C TYR A 217 -5.48 -13.83 14.42
N GLN A 218 -6.21 -13.14 15.29
CA GLN A 218 -6.02 -13.18 16.76
C GLN A 218 -4.59 -12.81 17.17
N ARG A 219 -3.95 -11.91 16.41
CA ARG A 219 -2.57 -11.47 16.61
C ARG A 219 -2.55 -9.96 16.85
N GLU A 220 -1.64 -9.51 17.71
CA GLU A 220 -1.35 -8.08 17.84
C GLU A 220 -0.48 -7.60 16.68
N ALA A 221 -0.61 -6.30 16.34
CA ALA A 221 0.20 -5.67 15.31
C ALA A 221 0.74 -4.33 15.80
N GLN A 222 2.00 -4.04 15.50
CA GLN A 222 2.58 -2.71 15.71
C GLN A 222 2.07 -1.77 14.62
N VAL A 223 1.54 -0.62 15.00
CA VAL A 223 1.11 0.38 14.00
C VAL A 223 2.30 1.21 13.54
N ILE A 224 2.56 1.16 12.25
CA ILE A 224 3.53 2.02 11.55
C ILE A 224 2.84 2.53 10.29
N PHE A 225 2.44 3.79 10.31
CA PHE A 225 1.71 4.42 9.23
C PHE A 225 2.49 4.39 7.92
N PRO A 226 1.81 4.24 6.75
CA PRO A 226 2.48 4.18 5.47
C PRO A 226 3.16 5.51 5.12
N PRO A 227 4.23 5.48 4.33
CA PRO A 227 4.98 6.68 3.97
C PRO A 227 4.17 7.57 3.02
N VAL A 228 4.13 8.85 3.31
CA VAL A 228 3.63 9.89 2.41
C VAL A 228 4.81 10.77 2.01
N ASP A 229 4.92 11.08 0.72
CA ASP A 229 5.94 11.99 0.20
C ASP A 229 5.53 13.44 0.48
N VAL A 230 5.64 13.82 1.75
CA VAL A 230 5.25 15.15 2.24
C VAL A 230 6.07 16.26 1.58
N GLU A 231 7.32 15.97 1.25
CA GLU A 231 8.24 16.92 0.62
C GLU A 231 7.86 17.26 -0.83
N ALA A 232 7.13 16.38 -1.50
CA ALA A 232 6.59 16.67 -2.84
C ALA A 232 5.54 17.79 -2.84
N PHE A 233 4.98 18.14 -1.67
CA PHE A 233 3.89 19.11 -1.51
C PHE A 233 4.39 20.36 -0.80
N ALA A 234 4.32 21.50 -1.46
CA ALA A 234 4.66 22.79 -0.85
C ALA A 234 3.52 23.30 0.04
N LEU A 235 3.85 23.78 1.24
CA LEU A 235 2.90 24.48 2.09
C LEU A 235 2.38 25.73 1.39
N CYS A 236 1.06 25.90 1.32
CA CYS A 236 0.40 27.08 0.80
C CYS A 236 -0.59 27.63 1.85
N THR A 237 -0.40 28.89 2.24
CA THR A 237 -1.27 29.57 3.19
C THR A 237 -2.43 30.29 2.53
N ASP A 238 -2.26 30.66 1.25
CA ASP A 238 -3.27 31.31 0.44
C ASP A 238 -4.24 30.29 -0.15
N LYS A 239 -5.50 30.35 0.28
CA LYS A 239 -6.54 29.42 -0.18
C LYS A 239 -7.55 30.17 -1.06
N ASP A 240 -7.90 29.52 -2.18
CA ASP A 240 -8.99 29.98 -3.03
C ASP A 240 -10.34 29.44 -2.49
N ASP A 241 -11.43 30.09 -2.90
CA ASP A 241 -12.76 29.69 -2.43
C ASP A 241 -13.37 28.57 -3.28
N PHE A 242 -12.72 27.38 -3.21
CA PHE A 242 -13.27 26.16 -3.78
C PHE A 242 -12.91 24.95 -2.90
N TYR A 243 -13.77 23.95 -2.92
CA TYR A 243 -13.54 22.65 -2.32
C TYR A 243 -12.94 21.68 -3.36
N LEU A 244 -12.12 20.74 -2.93
CA LEU A 244 -11.50 19.75 -3.80
C LEU A 244 -11.84 18.35 -3.34
N THR A 245 -12.16 17.47 -4.29
CA THR A 245 -12.05 16.02 -4.09
C THR A 245 -11.22 15.42 -5.22
N ALA A 246 -10.32 14.50 -4.89
CA ALA A 246 -9.43 13.87 -5.87
C ALA A 246 -9.25 12.39 -5.57
N SER A 247 -9.66 11.53 -6.49
CA SER A 247 -9.54 10.08 -6.32
C SER A 247 -9.81 9.33 -7.61
N ARG A 248 -9.46 8.04 -7.64
CA ARG A 248 -9.99 7.12 -8.64
C ARG A 248 -11.50 7.00 -8.46
N MET A 249 -12.27 7.16 -9.55
CA MET A 249 -13.73 7.14 -9.52
C MET A 249 -14.29 5.72 -9.52
N VAL A 250 -14.31 5.14 -8.32
CA VAL A 250 -14.83 3.79 -8.05
C VAL A 250 -15.86 3.84 -6.91
N PRO A 251 -16.81 2.89 -6.82
CA PRO A 251 -17.97 3.00 -5.93
C PRO A 251 -17.66 3.26 -4.45
N TYR A 252 -16.60 2.65 -3.91
CA TYR A 252 -16.25 2.79 -2.49
C TYR A 252 -15.65 4.16 -2.14
N LYS A 253 -15.19 4.93 -3.13
CA LYS A 253 -14.68 6.29 -2.94
C LYS A 253 -15.78 7.34 -2.74
N LYS A 254 -17.01 7.01 -3.08
CA LYS A 254 -18.19 7.87 -2.84
C LYS A 254 -18.09 9.27 -3.43
N ILE A 255 -17.38 9.43 -4.56
CA ILE A 255 -17.26 10.74 -5.24
C ILE A 255 -18.62 11.20 -5.76
N ASP A 256 -19.47 10.30 -6.22
CA ASP A 256 -20.84 10.59 -6.64
C ASP A 256 -21.69 11.23 -5.51
N LEU A 257 -21.46 10.82 -4.25
CA LEU A 257 -22.14 11.35 -3.08
C LEU A 257 -21.66 12.78 -2.76
N ILE A 258 -20.35 13.03 -2.85
CA ILE A 258 -19.79 14.38 -2.67
C ILE A 258 -20.36 15.34 -3.72
N VAL A 259 -20.36 14.91 -5.00
CA VAL A 259 -20.88 15.71 -6.11
C VAL A 259 -22.36 16.03 -5.94
N GLU A 260 -23.18 15.05 -5.53
CA GLU A 260 -24.60 15.23 -5.25
C GLU A 260 -24.85 16.23 -4.11
N ALA A 261 -24.05 16.18 -3.05
CA ALA A 261 -24.12 17.15 -1.95
C ALA A 261 -23.80 18.55 -2.41
N PHE A 262 -22.73 18.74 -3.19
CA PHE A 262 -22.35 20.06 -3.71
C PHE A 262 -23.33 20.60 -4.76
N ALA A 263 -23.98 19.75 -5.54
CA ALA A 263 -25.04 20.18 -6.46
C ALA A 263 -26.21 20.83 -5.73
N GLN A 264 -26.44 20.56 -4.44
CA GLN A 264 -27.43 21.17 -3.59
C GLN A 264 -26.93 22.45 -2.87
N MET A 265 -25.65 22.80 -3.04
CA MET A 265 -25.02 24.00 -2.48
C MET A 265 -24.46 24.88 -3.61
N PRO A 266 -25.31 25.54 -4.43
CA PRO A 266 -24.88 26.20 -5.67
C PRO A 266 -23.88 27.35 -5.46
N GLU A 267 -23.82 27.92 -4.27
CA GLU A 267 -22.90 28.99 -3.87
C GLU A 267 -21.49 28.49 -3.53
N ARG A 268 -21.29 27.16 -3.46
CA ARG A 268 -20.00 26.56 -3.13
C ARG A 268 -19.40 25.81 -4.33
N LYS A 269 -18.24 26.24 -4.77
CA LYS A 269 -17.53 25.61 -5.89
C LYS A 269 -16.85 24.31 -5.46
N LEU A 270 -17.07 23.22 -6.20
CA LEU A 270 -16.34 21.95 -6.06
C LEU A 270 -15.52 21.66 -7.31
N VAL A 271 -14.24 21.36 -7.13
CA VAL A 271 -13.36 20.81 -8.16
C VAL A 271 -13.21 19.30 -7.92
N VAL A 272 -13.39 18.49 -8.97
CA VAL A 272 -13.32 17.04 -8.94
C VAL A 272 -12.22 16.57 -9.88
N ILE A 273 -11.20 15.90 -9.33
CA ILE A 273 -10.06 15.36 -10.11
C ILE A 273 -10.04 13.84 -10.02
N GLY A 274 -9.86 13.18 -11.14
CA GLY A 274 -9.75 11.74 -11.24
C GLY A 274 -10.53 11.15 -12.40
N ASP A 275 -10.42 9.85 -12.56
CA ASP A 275 -11.11 9.08 -13.59
C ASP A 275 -11.45 7.67 -13.07
N GLY A 276 -12.36 7.00 -13.74
CA GLY A 276 -12.75 5.64 -13.39
C GLY A 276 -14.14 5.25 -13.86
N PRO A 277 -14.58 4.01 -13.55
CA PRO A 277 -15.84 3.45 -14.04
C PRO A 277 -17.10 4.25 -13.64
N ASP A 278 -17.03 5.01 -12.52
CA ASP A 278 -18.17 5.79 -12.04
C ASP A 278 -18.28 7.20 -12.66
N MET A 279 -17.36 7.58 -13.56
CA MET A 279 -17.32 8.92 -14.18
C MET A 279 -18.68 9.36 -14.76
N GLN A 280 -19.35 8.49 -15.48
CA GLN A 280 -20.65 8.80 -16.09
C GLN A 280 -21.72 9.09 -15.03
N LYS A 281 -21.76 8.27 -13.97
CA LYS A 281 -22.66 8.44 -12.82
C LYS A 281 -22.40 9.77 -12.08
N ILE A 282 -21.13 10.11 -11.91
CA ILE A 282 -20.68 11.35 -11.25
C ILE A 282 -21.09 12.57 -12.07
N ARG A 283 -20.85 12.56 -13.38
CA ARG A 283 -21.27 13.64 -14.28
C ARG A 283 -22.78 13.87 -14.27
N ALA A 284 -23.57 12.81 -14.18
CA ALA A 284 -25.03 12.90 -14.16
C ALA A 284 -25.59 13.59 -12.90
N LYS A 285 -24.80 13.67 -11.81
CA LYS A 285 -25.19 14.31 -10.54
C LYS A 285 -24.63 15.72 -10.39
N ALA A 286 -23.73 16.15 -11.27
CA ALA A 286 -23.03 17.43 -11.15
C ALA A 286 -23.94 18.62 -11.41
N GLY A 287 -23.92 19.60 -10.50
CA GLY A 287 -24.50 20.90 -10.68
C GLY A 287 -23.57 21.90 -11.42
N PRO A 288 -24.02 23.12 -11.74
CA PRO A 288 -23.23 24.12 -12.46
C PRO A 288 -21.99 24.60 -11.66
N ASN A 289 -22.00 24.46 -10.35
CA ASN A 289 -20.91 24.79 -9.42
C ASN A 289 -19.85 23.66 -9.27
N VAL A 290 -20.03 22.54 -9.97
CA VAL A 290 -19.13 21.38 -9.89
C VAL A 290 -18.30 21.27 -11.16
N GLU A 291 -16.99 21.51 -11.04
CA GLU A 291 -16.01 21.40 -12.14
C GLU A 291 -15.36 20.01 -12.13
N ILE A 292 -15.69 19.16 -13.11
CA ILE A 292 -15.10 17.82 -13.25
C ILE A 292 -13.96 17.88 -14.27
N MET A 293 -12.73 17.87 -13.78
CA MET A 293 -11.51 18.00 -14.59
C MET A 293 -11.05 16.69 -15.24
N GLY A 294 -11.60 15.53 -14.84
CA GLY A 294 -11.07 14.23 -15.28
C GLY A 294 -9.69 13.91 -14.66
N TYR A 295 -8.96 12.98 -15.29
CA TYR A 295 -7.59 12.70 -14.90
C TYR A 295 -6.71 13.93 -15.15
N GLN A 296 -5.88 14.28 -14.17
CA GLN A 296 -4.92 15.37 -14.28
C GLN A 296 -3.50 14.91 -13.94
N PRO A 297 -2.48 15.51 -14.57
CA PRO A 297 -1.09 15.31 -14.18
C PRO A 297 -0.84 15.70 -12.72
N PHE A 298 0.13 15.04 -12.08
CA PHE A 298 0.44 15.26 -10.66
C PHE A 298 0.72 16.74 -10.32
N LYS A 299 1.32 17.50 -11.22
CA LYS A 299 1.55 18.95 -11.06
C LYS A 299 0.24 19.73 -10.85
N VAL A 300 -0.77 19.45 -11.69
CA VAL A 300 -2.08 20.11 -11.60
C VAL A 300 -2.81 19.69 -10.34
N LEU A 301 -2.77 18.40 -9.99
CA LEU A 301 -3.35 17.91 -8.74
C LEU A 301 -2.75 18.62 -7.53
N LYS A 302 -1.42 18.75 -7.45
CA LYS A 302 -0.74 19.47 -6.36
C LYS A 302 -1.14 20.94 -6.28
N GLU A 303 -1.20 21.61 -7.41
CA GLU A 303 -1.61 23.01 -7.48
C GLU A 303 -3.04 23.18 -6.95
N LYS A 304 -4.01 22.40 -7.43
CA LYS A 304 -5.38 22.45 -6.95
C LYS A 304 -5.49 22.08 -5.48
N MET A 305 -4.75 21.05 -5.03
CA MET A 305 -4.76 20.63 -3.64
C MET A 305 -4.19 21.70 -2.70
N SER A 306 -3.12 22.39 -3.10
CA SER A 306 -2.51 23.47 -2.31
C SER A 306 -3.40 24.71 -2.19
N ARG A 307 -4.20 25.01 -3.22
CA ARG A 307 -5.05 26.21 -3.28
C ARG A 307 -6.46 25.96 -2.72
N ALA A 308 -6.92 24.73 -2.59
CA ALA A 308 -8.25 24.40 -2.11
C ALA A 308 -8.53 24.94 -0.70
N LYS A 309 -9.74 25.43 -0.48
CA LYS A 309 -10.29 25.84 0.83
C LYS A 309 -10.35 24.65 1.79
N ALA A 310 -10.81 23.51 1.30
CA ALA A 310 -10.76 22.22 2.00
C ALA A 310 -10.77 21.05 1.02
N PHE A 311 -10.25 19.92 1.47
CA PHE A 311 -10.30 18.64 0.77
C PHE A 311 -11.45 17.79 1.32
N VAL A 312 -12.37 17.31 0.47
CA VAL A 312 -13.53 16.51 0.88
C VAL A 312 -13.29 15.06 0.58
N PHE A 313 -13.44 14.20 1.59
CA PHE A 313 -13.10 12.79 1.53
C PHE A 313 -14.20 11.91 2.14
N ALA A 314 -14.98 11.22 1.31
CA ALA A 314 -16.14 10.44 1.76
C ALA A 314 -15.90 8.92 1.81
N ALA A 315 -14.69 8.46 1.53
CA ALA A 315 -14.37 7.03 1.56
C ALA A 315 -14.09 6.52 2.98
N GLU A 316 -14.46 5.25 3.24
CA GLU A 316 -13.90 4.49 4.34
C GLU A 316 -12.66 3.75 3.82
N GLU A 317 -11.47 4.22 4.20
CA GLU A 317 -10.19 3.68 3.77
C GLU A 317 -9.33 3.22 4.95
N ASP A 318 -8.35 2.39 4.64
CA ASP A 318 -7.45 1.83 5.65
C ASP A 318 -6.52 2.88 6.24
N PHE A 319 -6.15 3.92 5.46
CA PHE A 319 -5.32 5.03 5.91
C PHE A 319 -5.73 6.38 5.29
N GLY A 320 -5.86 6.46 3.95
CA GLY A 320 -6.22 7.70 3.26
C GLY A 320 -5.01 8.58 2.93
N ILE A 321 -4.09 8.11 2.07
CA ILE A 321 -2.88 8.85 1.67
C ILE A 321 -3.22 10.27 1.18
N SER A 322 -4.29 10.44 0.36
CA SER A 322 -4.71 11.75 -0.17
C SER A 322 -5.14 12.74 0.91
N VAL A 323 -5.65 12.25 2.04
CA VAL A 323 -5.97 13.06 3.22
C VAL A 323 -4.72 13.70 3.82
N VAL A 324 -3.63 12.94 3.91
CA VAL A 324 -2.34 13.43 4.39
C VAL A 324 -1.68 14.33 3.34
N GLU A 325 -1.76 13.99 2.06
CA GLU A 325 -1.25 14.83 0.96
C GLU A 325 -1.92 16.22 0.94
N ALA A 326 -3.24 16.30 1.20
CA ALA A 326 -3.94 17.57 1.34
C ALA A 326 -3.41 18.38 2.54
N GLN A 327 -3.25 17.76 3.69
CA GLN A 327 -2.69 18.41 4.87
C GLN A 327 -1.22 18.83 4.66
N ALA A 328 -0.44 18.07 3.89
CA ALA A 328 0.93 18.46 3.53
C ALA A 328 0.96 19.79 2.74
N CYS A 329 -0.06 20.07 1.95
CA CYS A 329 -0.28 21.38 1.30
C CYS A 329 -0.80 22.48 2.25
N GLY A 330 -1.07 22.17 3.50
CA GLY A 330 -1.76 23.09 4.43
C GLY A 330 -3.26 23.16 4.18
N THR A 331 -3.88 22.20 3.52
CA THR A 331 -5.31 22.18 3.20
C THR A 331 -6.05 21.32 4.24
N PRO A 332 -7.00 21.88 4.98
CA PRO A 332 -7.80 21.13 5.94
C PRO A 332 -8.74 20.15 5.24
N VAL A 333 -9.17 19.14 5.99
CA VAL A 333 -9.93 18.01 5.44
C VAL A 333 -11.33 17.91 6.06
N ILE A 334 -12.34 17.68 5.22
CA ILE A 334 -13.68 17.28 5.65
C ILE A 334 -13.81 15.80 5.29
N ALA A 335 -13.78 14.92 6.28
CA ALA A 335 -13.70 13.48 6.06
C ALA A 335 -14.86 12.70 6.65
N TYR A 336 -15.16 11.54 6.05
CA TYR A 336 -16.01 10.55 6.71
C TYR A 336 -15.34 10.03 7.98
N GLY A 337 -16.05 10.09 9.11
CA GLY A 337 -15.56 9.75 10.44
C GLY A 337 -15.37 8.25 10.68
N LYS A 338 -14.77 7.54 9.70
CA LYS A 338 -14.43 6.11 9.83
C LYS A 338 -13.13 5.75 9.11
N GLY A 339 -12.57 4.60 9.51
CA GLY A 339 -11.32 4.09 8.95
C GLY A 339 -10.11 4.93 9.35
N GLY A 340 -9.09 4.97 8.49
CA GLY A 340 -7.84 5.67 8.74
C GLY A 340 -7.95 7.20 8.77
N ALA A 341 -9.07 7.79 8.30
CA ALA A 341 -9.30 9.22 8.42
C ALA A 341 -9.31 9.68 9.89
N LEU A 342 -9.82 8.84 10.80
CA LEU A 342 -9.81 9.11 12.25
C LEU A 342 -8.39 9.19 12.85
N GLU A 343 -7.41 8.66 12.16
CA GLU A 343 -6.01 8.62 12.61
C GLU A 343 -5.15 9.70 11.97
N THR A 344 -5.61 10.24 10.83
CA THR A 344 -4.87 11.19 10.00
C THR A 344 -5.40 12.62 10.08
N VAL A 345 -6.61 12.83 10.59
CA VAL A 345 -7.25 14.14 10.75
C VAL A 345 -7.46 14.41 12.23
N ARG A 346 -7.09 15.61 12.68
CA ARG A 346 -7.39 16.12 14.02
C ARG A 346 -8.68 16.94 13.96
N ASP A 347 -9.66 16.53 14.76
CA ASP A 347 -10.99 17.18 14.78
C ASP A 347 -10.98 18.53 15.52
N LEU A 348 -12.07 19.27 15.41
CA LEU A 348 -12.31 20.57 16.08
C LEU A 348 -12.19 20.52 17.60
N SER A 349 -12.35 19.37 18.24
CA SER A 349 -12.15 19.19 19.67
C SER A 349 -10.69 19.27 20.11
N GLU A 350 -9.74 19.14 19.17
CA GLU A 350 -8.32 19.24 19.46
C GLU A 350 -7.80 20.69 19.42
N SER A 351 -6.66 20.93 20.07
CA SER A 351 -6.05 22.27 20.17
C SER A 351 -5.57 22.80 18.81
N LYS A 352 -5.17 21.91 17.90
CA LYS A 352 -4.64 22.20 16.56
C LYS A 352 -5.40 21.38 15.53
N PRO A 353 -6.67 21.71 15.25
CA PRO A 353 -7.48 20.93 14.33
C PRO A 353 -6.96 21.05 12.90
N THR A 354 -6.99 19.93 12.17
CA THR A 354 -6.59 19.86 10.76
C THR A 354 -7.74 19.50 9.83
N GLY A 355 -8.94 19.34 10.40
CA GLY A 355 -10.15 19.06 9.68
C GLY A 355 -11.32 18.77 10.58
N MET A 356 -12.36 18.17 10.01
CA MET A 356 -13.54 17.73 10.74
C MET A 356 -14.16 16.51 10.11
N PHE A 357 -15.03 15.84 10.86
CA PHE A 357 -15.71 14.64 10.41
C PHE A 357 -17.21 14.87 10.17
N PHE A 358 -17.75 14.08 9.25
CA PHE A 358 -19.17 13.79 9.13
C PHE A 358 -19.43 12.30 9.44
N ASP A 359 -20.63 12.01 9.99
CA ASP A 359 -20.87 10.73 10.66
C ASP A 359 -21.51 9.67 9.75
N GLU A 360 -22.18 10.09 8.67
CA GLU A 360 -22.90 9.18 7.76
C GLU A 360 -22.53 9.44 6.30
N GLN A 361 -22.41 8.37 5.51
CA GLN A 361 -22.18 8.47 4.06
C GLN A 361 -23.50 8.79 3.32
N ASN A 362 -24.08 9.94 3.62
CA ASN A 362 -25.25 10.51 2.91
C ASN A 362 -25.03 11.98 2.56
N VAL A 363 -25.90 12.52 1.73
CA VAL A 363 -25.81 13.90 1.21
C VAL A 363 -25.95 14.93 2.33
N GLU A 364 -26.91 14.74 3.21
CA GLU A 364 -27.26 15.64 4.30
C GLU A 364 -26.10 15.80 5.28
N SER A 365 -25.41 14.70 5.59
CA SER A 365 -24.26 14.70 6.52
C SER A 365 -23.06 15.45 5.92
N ILE A 366 -22.83 15.34 4.60
CA ILE A 366 -21.79 16.09 3.91
C ILE A 366 -22.13 17.58 3.87
N ILE A 367 -23.38 17.95 3.55
CA ILE A 367 -23.85 19.35 3.53
C ILE A 367 -23.65 19.98 4.92
N ALA A 368 -24.14 19.34 5.97
CA ALA A 368 -24.02 19.82 7.34
C ALA A 368 -22.53 19.98 7.76
N ALA A 369 -21.64 19.08 7.32
CA ALA A 369 -20.21 19.20 7.61
C ALA A 369 -19.57 20.38 6.86
N VAL A 370 -19.92 20.60 5.59
CA VAL A 370 -19.41 21.72 4.80
C VAL A 370 -19.87 23.06 5.40
N GLU A 371 -21.15 23.18 5.80
CA GLU A 371 -21.68 24.36 6.48
C GLU A 371 -21.00 24.62 7.82
N ARG A 372 -20.84 23.59 8.62
CA ARG A 372 -20.11 23.67 9.90
C ARG A 372 -18.63 24.06 9.68
N PHE A 373 -18.00 23.55 8.63
CA PHE A 373 -16.62 23.93 8.27
C PHE A 373 -16.52 25.42 7.92
N ASP A 374 -17.44 25.97 7.13
CA ASP A 374 -17.47 27.40 6.78
C ASP A 374 -17.57 28.29 8.02
N GLY A 375 -18.37 27.87 9.01
CA GLY A 375 -18.49 28.58 10.30
C GLY A 375 -17.22 28.54 11.16
N HIS A 376 -16.30 27.61 10.87
CA HIS A 376 -15.10 27.39 11.68
C HIS A 376 -13.78 27.49 10.89
N VAL A 377 -13.79 27.99 9.65
CA VAL A 377 -12.63 28.01 8.75
C VAL A 377 -11.38 28.62 9.40
N LYS A 378 -11.54 29.65 10.24
CA LYS A 378 -10.43 30.32 10.96
C LYS A 378 -9.76 29.45 12.02
N ARG A 379 -10.33 28.33 12.40
CA ARG A 379 -9.76 27.36 13.35
C ARG A 379 -8.71 26.47 12.71
N PHE A 380 -8.73 26.34 11.39
CA PHE A 380 -7.84 25.45 10.63
C PHE A 380 -6.63 26.23 10.13
N SER A 381 -5.47 25.99 10.76
CA SER A 381 -4.21 26.60 10.36
C SER A 381 -3.52 25.75 9.28
N PRO A 382 -3.13 26.30 8.12
CA PRO A 382 -2.32 25.58 7.14
C PRO A 382 -1.02 25.02 7.71
N VAL A 383 -0.39 25.75 8.66
CA VAL A 383 0.85 25.31 9.33
C VAL A 383 0.59 24.09 10.22
N ASP A 384 -0.55 24.06 10.92
CA ASP A 384 -0.89 22.90 11.77
C ASP A 384 -1.27 21.69 10.93
N CYS A 385 -1.93 21.88 9.76
CA CYS A 385 -2.17 20.82 8.79
C CYS A 385 -0.84 20.22 8.31
N ARG A 386 0.12 21.04 7.90
CA ARG A 386 1.45 20.61 7.47
C ARG A 386 2.19 19.85 8.59
N ALA A 387 2.22 20.39 9.80
CA ALA A 387 2.86 19.75 10.94
C ALA A 387 2.25 18.39 11.28
N ASN A 388 0.92 18.23 11.10
CA ASN A 388 0.27 16.94 11.23
C ASN A 388 0.71 15.96 10.14
N ALA A 389 0.78 16.41 8.88
CA ALA A 389 1.20 15.56 7.76
C ALA A 389 2.64 15.05 7.89
N GLU A 390 3.55 15.83 8.48
CA GLU A 390 4.96 15.48 8.66
C GLU A 390 5.17 14.22 9.52
N GLN A 391 4.23 13.89 10.40
CA GLN A 391 4.27 12.66 11.19
C GLN A 391 4.18 11.40 10.32
N PHE A 392 3.64 11.51 9.12
CA PHE A 392 3.47 10.42 8.16
C PHE A 392 4.52 10.44 7.04
N SER A 393 5.60 11.20 7.23
CA SER A 393 6.66 11.31 6.22
C SER A 393 7.36 9.97 5.95
N ALA A 394 7.94 9.85 4.76
CA ALA A 394 8.72 8.68 4.39
C ALA A 394 9.95 8.48 5.30
N ALA A 395 10.53 9.57 5.84
CA ALA A 395 11.62 9.50 6.80
C ALA A 395 11.17 8.85 8.12
N ASN A 396 10.05 9.30 8.69
CA ASN A 396 9.47 8.72 9.91
C ASN A 396 9.08 7.25 9.72
N PHE A 397 8.54 6.90 8.54
CA PHE A 397 8.26 5.51 8.23
C PHE A 397 9.53 4.65 8.31
N ARG A 398 10.61 5.05 7.60
CA ARG A 398 11.86 4.29 7.59
C ARG A 398 12.45 4.12 8.99
N GLU A 399 12.48 5.20 9.76
CA GLU A 399 13.01 5.18 11.12
C GLU A 399 12.25 4.20 12.02
N ARG A 400 10.92 4.31 12.05
CA ARG A 400 10.06 3.44 12.87
C ARG A 400 10.07 1.99 12.40
N PHE A 401 10.03 1.75 11.08
CA PHE A 401 10.03 0.40 10.52
C PHE A 401 11.37 -0.30 10.76
N PHE A 402 12.48 0.37 10.47
CA PHE A 402 13.81 -0.19 10.73
C PHE A 402 14.04 -0.45 12.22
N ALA A 403 13.63 0.45 13.09
CA ALA A 403 13.73 0.26 14.54
C ALA A 403 12.92 -0.97 15.01
N HIS A 404 11.71 -1.17 14.47
CA HIS A 404 10.86 -2.33 14.79
C HIS A 404 11.52 -3.64 14.33
N VAL A 405 12.00 -3.71 13.09
CA VAL A 405 12.69 -4.90 12.58
C VAL A 405 13.96 -5.19 13.39
N ARG A 406 14.76 -4.16 13.66
CA ARG A 406 15.99 -4.27 14.48
C ARG A 406 15.71 -4.81 15.89
N ALA A 407 14.62 -4.38 16.51
CA ALA A 407 14.22 -4.85 17.83
C ALA A 407 13.79 -6.33 17.81
N SER A 408 13.18 -6.77 16.72
CA SER A 408 12.68 -8.14 16.54
C SER A 408 13.77 -9.13 16.13
N VAL A 409 14.90 -8.64 15.55
CA VAL A 409 15.99 -9.47 15.02
C VAL A 409 17.28 -9.23 15.81
N PRO A 410 17.65 -10.13 16.73
CA PRO A 410 18.84 -9.95 17.59
C PRO A 410 20.13 -9.68 16.80
N ALA A 411 20.33 -10.30 15.64
CA ALA A 411 21.48 -10.09 14.78
C ALA A 411 21.58 -8.68 14.15
N LEU A 412 20.49 -7.92 14.14
CA LEU A 412 20.44 -6.53 13.64
C LEU A 412 20.56 -5.47 14.75
N ARG A 413 20.76 -5.84 16.02
CA ARG A 413 20.77 -4.88 17.14
C ARG A 413 21.79 -3.75 17.00
N SER A 414 22.94 -4.03 16.40
CA SER A 414 24.00 -3.05 16.12
C SER A 414 23.88 -2.36 14.76
N ALA A 415 22.93 -2.77 13.92
CA ALA A 415 22.74 -2.18 12.60
C ALA A 415 22.22 -0.74 12.70
N THR A 416 22.70 0.11 11.81
CA THR A 416 22.25 1.49 11.66
C THR A 416 21.34 1.60 10.44
N LEU A 417 20.35 2.50 10.52
CA LEU A 417 19.50 2.79 9.37
C LEU A 417 20.37 3.35 8.22
N PRO A 418 20.34 2.75 7.02
CA PRO A 418 21.07 3.27 5.87
C PRO A 418 20.63 4.71 5.53
N THR A 419 21.59 5.53 5.11
CA THR A 419 21.28 6.86 4.59
C THR A 419 20.43 6.72 3.33
N TYR A 420 19.26 7.35 3.33
CA TYR A 420 18.40 7.34 2.17
C TYR A 420 19.00 8.20 1.05
N VAL A 421 19.33 7.57 -0.07
CA VAL A 421 19.70 8.25 -1.30
C VAL A 421 18.59 7.97 -2.31
N PRO A 422 17.91 9.00 -2.86
CA PRO A 422 16.95 8.80 -3.93
C PRO A 422 17.63 8.05 -5.08
N TYR A 423 17.02 6.97 -5.56
CA TYR A 423 17.56 6.24 -6.70
C TYR A 423 17.43 7.08 -7.95
N LYS A 424 18.56 7.46 -8.54
CA LYS A 424 18.64 7.97 -9.89
C LYS A 424 19.15 6.81 -10.74
N ALA A 425 18.32 6.31 -11.68
CA ALA A 425 18.80 5.35 -12.66
C ALA A 425 19.98 6.01 -13.38
N GLU A 426 21.20 5.49 -13.23
CA GLU A 426 22.28 5.89 -14.10
C GLU A 426 21.94 5.34 -15.49
N PRO A 427 21.92 6.17 -16.53
CA PRO A 427 21.84 5.65 -17.88
C PRO A 427 23.03 4.71 -18.04
N GLY A 428 22.77 3.44 -18.41
CA GLY A 428 23.83 2.46 -18.63
C GLY A 428 24.90 3.08 -19.53
N ALA A 429 26.18 2.83 -19.27
CA ALA A 429 27.33 3.43 -19.97
C ALA A 429 27.26 3.33 -21.50
N ASN A 430 26.33 2.53 -22.04
CA ASN A 430 26.04 2.34 -23.47
C ASN A 430 24.63 2.80 -23.87
N ALA A 431 23.91 3.57 -23.04
CA ALA A 431 22.60 4.08 -23.47
C ALA A 431 22.79 5.05 -24.64
N PRO A 432 22.09 4.85 -25.78
CA PRO A 432 22.21 5.79 -26.91
C PRO A 432 21.72 7.18 -26.48
N ARG A 433 22.48 8.19 -26.80
CA ARG A 433 22.11 9.59 -26.61
C ARG A 433 21.35 10.07 -27.81
N ILE A 434 20.11 10.50 -27.63
CA ILE A 434 19.30 11.08 -28.71
C ILE A 434 19.10 12.56 -28.41
N LEU A 435 19.54 13.41 -29.34
CA LEU A 435 19.23 14.83 -29.35
C LEU A 435 17.94 15.03 -30.15
N ALA A 436 16.86 15.43 -29.49
CA ALA A 436 15.65 15.84 -30.15
C ALA A 436 15.59 17.37 -30.19
N VAL A 437 15.53 17.94 -31.38
CA VAL A 437 15.45 19.41 -31.59
C VAL A 437 14.07 19.71 -32.15
N ASP A 438 13.29 20.51 -31.43
CA ASP A 438 12.04 21.07 -31.91
C ASP A 438 12.26 22.48 -32.47
N GLN A 439 11.77 22.72 -33.68
CA GLN A 439 11.91 24.02 -34.37
C GLN A 439 10.63 24.87 -34.28
N SER A 440 9.52 24.31 -33.81
CA SER A 440 8.25 25.02 -33.75
C SER A 440 7.87 25.30 -32.27
N GLY A 441 7.71 26.55 -31.92
CA GLY A 441 7.23 26.95 -30.58
C GLY A 441 5.74 26.64 -30.31
N VAL A 442 5.09 25.80 -31.13
CA VAL A 442 3.65 25.45 -31.04
C VAL A 442 3.48 23.94 -31.05
N LEU A 443 2.78 23.40 -30.06
CA LEU A 443 2.45 21.98 -30.00
C LEU A 443 1.54 21.55 -31.17
N GLY A 444 2.11 20.88 -32.15
CA GLY A 444 1.41 20.26 -33.27
C GLY A 444 1.47 18.74 -33.23
N GLY A 445 1.01 18.08 -34.29
CA GLY A 445 0.94 16.61 -34.35
C GLY A 445 2.32 15.93 -34.32
N ALA A 446 3.36 16.57 -34.86
CA ALA A 446 4.72 16.05 -34.88
C ALA A 446 5.36 16.10 -33.49
N GLU A 447 5.14 17.19 -32.74
CA GLU A 447 5.64 17.40 -31.40
C GLU A 447 4.98 16.45 -30.39
N LEU A 448 3.68 16.19 -30.55
CA LEU A 448 2.97 15.18 -29.74
C LEU A 448 3.52 13.78 -29.99
N SER A 449 3.84 13.43 -31.25
CA SER A 449 4.46 12.14 -31.60
C SER A 449 5.88 12.04 -31.04
N LEU A 450 6.67 13.12 -31.11
CA LEU A 450 8.00 13.17 -30.50
C LEU A 450 7.93 13.02 -28.97
N LEU A 451 6.98 13.68 -28.33
CA LEU A 451 6.77 13.58 -26.88
C LEU A 451 6.42 12.15 -26.45
N GLU A 452 5.59 11.43 -27.21
CA GLU A 452 5.27 10.02 -26.95
C GLU A 452 6.49 9.10 -27.16
N ILE A 453 7.30 9.35 -28.18
CA ILE A 453 8.57 8.64 -28.40
C ILE A 453 9.53 8.90 -27.24
N VAL A 454 9.69 10.14 -26.82
CA VAL A 454 10.55 10.53 -25.70
C VAL A 454 10.10 9.87 -24.42
N LYS A 455 8.79 9.86 -24.12
CA LYS A 455 8.21 9.14 -22.98
C LYS A 455 8.48 7.64 -23.02
N ALA A 456 8.30 7.01 -24.19
CA ALA A 456 8.53 5.58 -24.38
C ALA A 456 10.01 5.18 -24.25
N LEU A 457 10.92 6.09 -24.55
CA LEU A 457 12.37 5.85 -24.53
C LEU A 457 13.05 6.34 -23.24
N ARG A 458 12.36 7.10 -22.39
CA ARG A 458 12.92 7.78 -21.20
C ARG A 458 13.71 6.87 -20.25
N SER A 459 13.39 5.59 -20.19
CA SER A 459 14.10 4.60 -19.36
C SER A 459 15.32 3.98 -20.07
N ARG A 460 15.54 4.28 -21.36
CA ARG A 460 16.56 3.63 -22.19
C ARG A 460 17.58 4.60 -22.79
N ILE A 461 17.32 5.91 -22.73
CA ILE A 461 18.14 6.94 -23.37
C ILE A 461 18.18 8.21 -22.51
N GLU A 462 19.26 8.95 -22.65
CA GLU A 462 19.36 10.33 -22.15
C GLU A 462 18.76 11.26 -23.20
N VAL A 463 17.71 12.02 -22.83
CA VAL A 463 17.04 12.97 -23.71
C VAL A 463 17.35 14.39 -23.25
N VAL A 464 17.92 15.19 -24.13
CA VAL A 464 18.18 16.62 -23.94
C VAL A 464 17.24 17.39 -24.86
N LEU A 465 16.31 18.16 -24.30
CA LEU A 465 15.43 19.04 -25.07
C LEU A 465 15.99 20.45 -25.07
N PHE A 466 16.18 21.02 -26.27
CA PHE A 466 16.53 22.42 -26.43
C PHE A 466 15.31 23.18 -26.95
N GLU A 467 14.89 24.19 -26.21
CA GLU A 467 13.93 25.18 -26.66
C GLU A 467 14.67 26.37 -27.21
N GLN A 468 14.53 26.65 -28.49
CA GLN A 468 15.08 27.88 -29.10
C GLN A 468 14.02 28.98 -28.91
N ARG A 469 14.28 29.90 -27.98
CA ARG A 469 13.47 31.13 -27.88
C ARG A 469 13.99 32.13 -28.93
N TYR A 470 13.08 32.53 -29.82
CA TYR A 470 13.26 33.69 -30.69
C TYR A 470 12.74 34.95 -29.99
#